data_31f6ae581d69ac0e0fb06931d37c246d
#
_entry.id   31f6ae581d69ac0e0fb06931d37c246d
#
_cell.length_a   1.000
_cell.length_b   1.000
_cell.length_c   1.000
_cell.angle_alpha   90.00
_cell.angle_beta   90.00
_cell.angle_gamma   90.00
#
_symmetry.space_group_name_H-M   'P 1'
#
loop_
_entity.id
_entity.type
_entity.pdbx_description
1 polymer ?
#
loop_
_entity_poly.entity_id
_entity_poly.type
_entity_poly.pdbx_seq_one_letter_code
_entity_poly.pdbx_strand_id
1 'polypeptide(L)'
;MNIVYRRIIFSFFVLLFCILVPVILIYATGNTINWSRLSLEKTGSILIDSEPNGATVFLNGEKLNSNFLEVFQGKTPLITKAKVNNLAPGEYTIRLEKNGYWPWEEKFRLSPGGVTNFGTIGLFSQAEPELVYSLDKAELVLSPNGEKIALLKNNLLTITDVNSGSNQELELNNLDTEAEINWASNNKKISIGNYIISLDKKTVSNLASDTKKNVSLLRWSDNESMVYFVSNKKILRYTESNKNISELALNSQLNNQDIVDYLIKGDQIYIIVSSRNTKSLLIGSIEGQLTSLSLPTGNYKFKTDDSPKPVLIDENNIYVIDEPLALFSKPRLLEVSTHFKLGHWQDNSLTYASGLELRRWDKEGQEYLLTRFGSAINELWPVNKRNSIIVATPDDIRVYVNGSQPFAITLAPIKNTKLVVVSKDNKTLYVYGDYDGKTGIFKLAL
;
A
#
# COMPACT_ATOMS: atom_id res chain seq x y z
N MET A 1 67.05 -35.49 -23.59
CA MET A 1 66.61 -34.96 -22.27
C MET A 1 67.04 -35.94 -21.19
N ASN A 2 67.83 -35.47 -20.23
CA ASN A 2 68.42 -36.31 -19.21
C ASN A 2 67.32 -36.96 -18.30
N ILE A 3 67.49 -38.22 -17.96
CA ILE A 3 66.54 -39.01 -17.13
C ILE A 3 66.20 -38.31 -15.84
N VAL A 4 67.15 -37.56 -15.26
CA VAL A 4 66.96 -36.77 -14.04
C VAL A 4 65.96 -35.65 -14.25
N TYR A 5 66.01 -34.90 -15.35
CA TYR A 5 65.04 -33.83 -15.67
C TYR A 5 63.60 -34.36 -15.87
N ARG A 6 63.47 -35.55 -16.50
CA ARG A 6 62.15 -36.20 -16.66
C ARG A 6 61.54 -36.56 -15.31
N ARG A 7 62.33 -37.08 -14.38
CA ARG A 7 61.87 -37.43 -13.03
C ARG A 7 61.46 -36.18 -12.22
N ILE A 8 62.21 -35.09 -12.31
CA ILE A 8 61.96 -33.84 -11.65
C ILE A 8 60.64 -33.25 -12.20
N ILE A 9 60.43 -33.17 -13.51
CA ILE A 9 59.19 -32.69 -14.14
C ILE A 9 57.99 -33.54 -13.75
N PHE A 10 58.16 -34.87 -13.79
CA PHE A 10 57.10 -35.79 -13.37
C PHE A 10 56.69 -35.60 -11.90
N SER A 11 57.69 -35.53 -11.00
CA SER A 11 57.43 -35.26 -9.56
C SER A 11 56.78 -33.93 -9.33
N PHE A 12 57.15 -32.89 -10.08
CA PHE A 12 56.51 -31.58 -10.01
C PHE A 12 55.04 -31.66 -10.42
N PHE A 13 54.68 -32.33 -11.52
CA PHE A 13 53.30 -32.50 -11.94
C PHE A 13 52.48 -33.35 -10.97
N VAL A 14 53.06 -34.40 -10.39
CA VAL A 14 52.40 -35.20 -9.35
C VAL A 14 52.13 -34.35 -8.11
N LEU A 15 53.09 -33.55 -7.65
CA LEU A 15 52.93 -32.66 -6.51
C LEU A 15 51.83 -31.60 -6.80
N LEU A 16 51.87 -31.00 -7.98
CA LEU A 16 50.90 -30.03 -8.43
C LEU A 16 49.49 -30.64 -8.48
N PHE A 17 49.36 -31.87 -8.98
CA PHE A 17 48.09 -32.60 -9.00
C PHE A 17 47.57 -32.88 -7.59
N CYS A 18 48.42 -33.34 -6.68
CA CYS A 18 48.04 -33.61 -5.29
C CYS A 18 47.61 -32.36 -4.53
N ILE A 19 48.04 -31.16 -4.95
CA ILE A 19 47.61 -29.88 -4.34
C ILE A 19 46.33 -29.38 -5.03
N LEU A 20 46.25 -29.38 -6.37
CA LEU A 20 45.14 -28.80 -7.11
C LEU A 20 43.84 -29.61 -6.97
N VAL A 21 43.94 -30.95 -7.00
CA VAL A 21 42.70 -31.79 -6.95
C VAL A 21 41.92 -31.61 -5.67
N PRO A 22 42.52 -31.64 -4.46
CA PRO A 22 41.75 -31.35 -3.23
C PRO A 22 41.12 -29.96 -3.21
N VAL A 23 41.85 -28.94 -3.70
CA VAL A 23 41.32 -27.56 -3.78
C VAL A 23 40.11 -27.49 -4.72
N ILE A 24 40.18 -28.12 -5.90
CA ILE A 24 39.09 -28.17 -6.87
C ILE A 24 37.89 -28.94 -6.28
N LEU A 25 38.12 -30.06 -5.59
CA LEU A 25 37.09 -30.85 -4.95
C LEU A 25 36.39 -30.06 -3.85
N ILE A 26 37.10 -29.35 -2.99
CA ILE A 26 36.53 -28.49 -1.94
C ILE A 26 35.66 -27.42 -2.60
N TYR A 27 36.14 -26.77 -3.62
CA TYR A 27 35.37 -25.73 -4.34
C TYR A 27 34.14 -26.33 -5.06
N ALA A 28 34.30 -27.45 -5.74
CA ALA A 28 33.21 -28.13 -6.46
C ALA A 28 32.11 -28.65 -5.54
N THR A 29 32.44 -28.99 -4.29
CA THR A 29 31.47 -29.42 -3.27
C THR A 29 30.81 -28.28 -2.55
N GLY A 30 31.04 -27.02 -2.98
CA GLY A 30 30.42 -25.83 -2.38
C GLY A 30 30.97 -25.51 -0.99
N ASN A 31 32.23 -25.80 -0.74
CA ASN A 31 32.91 -25.46 0.49
C ASN A 31 34.00 -24.39 0.23
N THR A 32 34.28 -23.61 1.25
CA THR A 32 35.43 -22.68 1.28
C THR A 32 36.29 -22.93 2.51
N ILE A 33 37.55 -22.53 2.42
CA ILE A 33 38.45 -22.64 3.57
C ILE A 33 38.43 -21.33 4.34
N ASN A 34 38.01 -21.40 5.59
CA ASN A 34 38.15 -20.29 6.53
C ASN A 34 39.59 -20.30 7.07
N TRP A 35 40.46 -19.44 6.52
CA TRP A 35 41.87 -19.37 6.89
C TRP A 35 42.12 -18.96 8.34
N SER A 36 41.18 -18.18 8.95
CA SER A 36 41.32 -17.75 10.34
C SER A 36 41.07 -18.88 11.35
N ARG A 37 40.26 -19.87 10.97
CA ARG A 37 39.86 -21.01 11.83
C ARG A 37 40.41 -22.34 11.31
N LEU A 38 41.05 -22.34 10.15
CA LEU A 38 41.49 -23.57 9.44
C LEU A 38 40.38 -24.61 9.32
N SER A 39 39.16 -24.17 9.06
CA SER A 39 37.95 -25.02 8.94
C SER A 39 37.35 -24.93 7.55
N LEU A 40 36.70 -26.00 7.11
CA LEU A 40 35.87 -25.99 5.91
C LEU A 40 34.50 -25.48 6.27
N GLU A 41 34.04 -24.44 5.58
CA GLU A 41 32.71 -23.88 5.74
C GLU A 41 31.94 -23.99 4.43
N LYS A 42 30.64 -24.34 4.53
CA LYS A 42 29.77 -24.37 3.34
C LYS A 42 29.54 -22.95 2.83
N THR A 43 29.73 -22.77 1.52
CA THR A 43 29.40 -21.50 0.85
C THR A 43 27.88 -21.34 0.76
N GLY A 44 27.42 -20.09 0.76
CA GLY A 44 26.04 -19.74 0.50
C GLY A 44 25.82 -19.13 -0.87
N SER A 45 24.56 -18.78 -1.14
CA SER A 45 24.19 -18.07 -2.37
C SER A 45 23.15 -16.98 -2.11
N ILE A 46 23.09 -15.99 -3.00
CA ILE A 46 22.09 -14.94 -2.99
C ILE A 46 21.29 -14.93 -4.30
N LEU A 47 19.99 -14.72 -4.18
CA LEU A 47 19.07 -14.52 -5.30
C LEU A 47 18.60 -13.06 -5.26
N ILE A 48 18.73 -12.39 -6.39
CA ILE A 48 18.47 -10.96 -6.50
C ILE A 48 17.62 -10.70 -7.73
N ASP A 49 16.49 -10.06 -7.52
CA ASP A 49 15.61 -9.58 -8.59
C ASP A 49 15.30 -8.11 -8.37
N SER A 50 14.94 -7.37 -9.42
CA SER A 50 14.51 -5.97 -9.29
C SER A 50 13.42 -5.60 -10.28
N GLU A 51 12.60 -4.65 -9.90
CA GLU A 51 11.66 -3.98 -10.80
C GLU A 51 11.97 -2.47 -10.82
N PRO A 52 12.38 -1.92 -11.99
CA PRO A 52 12.61 -2.62 -13.25
C PRO A 52 13.86 -3.50 -13.26
N ASN A 53 13.82 -4.54 -14.10
CA ASN A 53 14.97 -5.44 -14.30
C ASN A 53 16.17 -4.73 -14.90
N GLY A 54 17.36 -5.36 -14.79
CA GLY A 54 18.59 -4.88 -15.41
C GLY A 54 19.37 -3.88 -14.55
N ALA A 55 19.16 -3.88 -13.24
CA ALA A 55 20.01 -3.15 -12.31
C ALA A 55 21.38 -3.85 -12.15
N THR A 56 22.45 -3.09 -12.14
CA THR A 56 23.80 -3.58 -11.87
C THR A 56 23.96 -3.97 -10.42
N VAL A 57 24.54 -5.13 -10.16
CA VAL A 57 24.74 -5.68 -8.82
C VAL A 57 26.13 -5.36 -8.31
N PHE A 58 26.20 -4.79 -7.11
CA PHE A 58 27.45 -4.59 -6.36
C PHE A 58 27.40 -5.40 -5.07
N LEU A 59 28.52 -5.96 -4.67
CA LEU A 59 28.66 -6.65 -3.40
C LEU A 59 29.88 -6.10 -2.66
N ASN A 60 29.71 -5.64 -1.42
CA ASN A 60 30.74 -4.95 -0.64
C ASN A 60 31.42 -3.78 -1.39
N GLY A 61 30.66 -3.04 -2.21
CA GLY A 61 31.14 -1.94 -3.02
C GLY A 61 31.80 -2.34 -4.34
N GLU A 62 32.02 -3.62 -4.58
CA GLU A 62 32.62 -4.12 -5.83
C GLU A 62 31.51 -4.52 -6.83
N LYS A 63 31.68 -4.06 -8.08
CA LYS A 63 30.78 -4.41 -9.18
C LYS A 63 30.93 -5.87 -9.54
N LEU A 64 29.88 -6.65 -9.49
CA LEU A 64 29.91 -8.05 -9.90
C LEU A 64 29.84 -8.18 -11.42
N ASN A 65 30.57 -9.19 -11.95
CA ASN A 65 30.59 -9.53 -13.37
C ASN A 65 29.93 -10.90 -13.59
N SER A 66 29.37 -11.11 -14.79
CA SER A 66 28.44 -12.21 -15.04
C SER A 66 29.08 -13.58 -15.24
N ASN A 67 30.38 -13.72 -15.61
CA ASN A 67 30.98 -15.03 -15.81
C ASN A 67 32.51 -15.07 -15.68
N PHE A 68 32.99 -16.22 -15.22
CA PHE A 68 34.41 -16.58 -15.16
C PHE A 68 35.06 -16.75 -16.55
N LEU A 69 34.29 -17.04 -17.61
CA LEU A 69 34.77 -17.23 -18.96
C LEU A 69 34.92 -15.92 -19.76
N GLU A 70 34.45 -14.81 -19.25
CA GLU A 70 34.49 -13.49 -19.93
C GLU A 70 35.83 -12.76 -19.79
N VAL A 71 36.82 -13.37 -19.15
CA VAL A 71 38.20 -12.86 -19.14
C VAL A 71 38.74 -12.62 -20.57
N PHE A 72 38.13 -13.26 -21.57
CA PHE A 72 38.50 -13.15 -22.98
C PHE A 72 37.61 -12.23 -23.82
N GLN A 73 36.43 -11.81 -23.35
CA GLN A 73 35.44 -11.03 -24.12
C GLN A 73 35.05 -9.68 -23.53
N GLY A 74 35.67 -9.28 -22.43
CA GLY A 74 35.26 -8.04 -21.71
C GLY A 74 34.31 -8.32 -20.53
N LYS A 75 34.49 -7.54 -19.44
CA LYS A 75 33.73 -7.71 -18.21
C LYS A 75 32.31 -7.18 -18.38
N THR A 76 31.35 -8.04 -18.64
CA THR A 76 29.91 -7.64 -18.58
C THR A 76 29.42 -7.60 -17.13
N PRO A 77 28.81 -6.50 -16.72
CA PRO A 77 28.28 -6.40 -15.36
C PRO A 77 27.18 -7.43 -15.11
N LEU A 78 27.17 -7.99 -13.91
CA LEU A 78 26.04 -8.81 -13.45
C LEU A 78 24.84 -7.88 -13.23
N ILE A 79 23.73 -8.19 -13.88
CA ILE A 79 22.49 -7.43 -13.77
C ILE A 79 21.38 -8.30 -13.19
N THR A 80 20.38 -7.68 -12.54
CA THR A 80 19.17 -8.35 -12.08
C THR A 80 18.36 -8.83 -13.30
N LYS A 81 17.82 -10.00 -13.29
CA LYS A 81 17.64 -11.07 -12.32
C LYS A 81 18.91 -11.91 -12.20
N ALA A 82 19.50 -12.02 -11.03
CA ALA A 82 20.80 -12.62 -10.84
C ALA A 82 20.86 -13.63 -9.69
N LYS A 83 21.77 -14.58 -9.81
CA LYS A 83 22.14 -15.49 -8.73
C LYS A 83 23.67 -15.43 -8.56
N VAL A 84 24.12 -15.18 -7.32
CA VAL A 84 25.52 -15.23 -6.95
C VAL A 84 25.74 -16.43 -6.05
N ASN A 85 26.62 -17.34 -6.47
CA ASN A 85 26.94 -18.58 -5.76
C ASN A 85 28.33 -18.51 -5.12
N ASN A 86 28.62 -19.50 -4.30
CA ASN A 86 29.95 -19.72 -3.70
C ASN A 86 30.49 -18.57 -2.84
N LEU A 87 29.54 -17.85 -2.19
CA LEU A 87 29.91 -16.82 -1.23
C LEU A 87 30.29 -17.45 0.12
N ALA A 88 31.36 -16.99 0.72
CA ALA A 88 31.74 -17.38 2.08
C ALA A 88 30.68 -16.90 3.07
N PRO A 89 30.42 -17.63 4.17
CA PRO A 89 29.56 -17.12 5.22
C PRO A 89 30.12 -15.82 5.82
N GLY A 90 29.26 -14.85 6.05
CA GLY A 90 29.72 -13.55 6.55
C GLY A 90 28.69 -12.45 6.39
N GLU A 91 29.11 -11.24 6.71
CA GLU A 91 28.31 -10.02 6.51
C GLU A 91 28.66 -9.39 5.16
N TYR A 92 27.64 -9.01 4.44
CA TYR A 92 27.73 -8.44 3.10
C TYR A 92 26.84 -7.19 3.00
N THR A 93 27.30 -6.26 2.17
CA THR A 93 26.48 -5.14 1.70
C THR A 93 26.20 -5.37 0.22
N ILE A 94 24.92 -5.49 -0.13
CA ILE A 94 24.47 -5.56 -1.52
C ILE A 94 23.92 -4.20 -1.93
N ARG A 95 24.27 -3.76 -3.15
CA ARG A 95 23.74 -2.53 -3.74
C ARG A 95 23.34 -2.77 -5.19
N LEU A 96 22.17 -2.21 -5.55
CA LEU A 96 21.63 -2.22 -6.90
C LEU A 96 21.64 -0.82 -7.47
N GLU A 97 22.14 -0.67 -8.69
CA GLU A 97 22.16 0.60 -9.42
C GLU A 97 21.57 0.43 -10.81
N LYS A 98 20.68 1.35 -11.18
CA LYS A 98 20.14 1.46 -12.53
C LYS A 98 20.06 2.94 -12.92
N ASN A 99 20.47 3.25 -14.13
CA ASN A 99 20.44 4.63 -14.62
C ASN A 99 18.99 5.17 -14.60
N GLY A 100 18.81 6.38 -14.06
CA GLY A 100 17.51 7.03 -13.88
C GLY A 100 16.71 6.52 -12.67
N TYR A 101 17.32 5.72 -11.80
CA TYR A 101 16.68 5.20 -10.58
C TYR A 101 17.56 5.47 -9.36
N TRP A 102 16.91 5.64 -8.20
CA TRP A 102 17.62 5.72 -6.92
C TRP A 102 18.30 4.38 -6.60
N PRO A 103 19.55 4.37 -6.14
CA PRO A 103 20.22 3.15 -5.75
C PRO A 103 19.52 2.54 -4.51
N TRP A 104 19.48 1.23 -4.48
CA TRP A 104 19.02 0.46 -3.33
C TRP A 104 20.22 -0.25 -2.68
N GLU A 105 20.30 -0.25 -1.36
CA GLU A 105 21.36 -0.88 -0.61
C GLU A 105 20.85 -1.56 0.64
N GLU A 106 21.34 -2.77 0.95
CA GLU A 106 21.00 -3.50 2.16
C GLU A 106 22.20 -4.29 2.69
N LYS A 107 22.34 -4.32 4.04
CA LYS A 107 23.30 -5.19 4.73
C LYS A 107 22.59 -6.46 5.18
N PHE A 108 23.23 -7.58 4.96
CA PHE A 108 22.70 -8.88 5.35
C PHE A 108 23.81 -9.82 5.82
N ARG A 109 23.41 -10.85 6.56
CA ARG A 109 24.33 -11.91 7.00
C ARG A 109 23.99 -13.21 6.27
N LEU A 110 24.97 -13.77 5.59
CA LEU A 110 24.87 -15.04 4.90
C LEU A 110 25.33 -16.17 5.84
N SER A 111 24.45 -17.12 6.13
CA SER A 111 24.76 -18.30 6.95
C SER A 111 25.48 -19.38 6.11
N PRO A 112 26.28 -20.27 6.75
CA PRO A 112 26.91 -21.40 6.06
C PRO A 112 25.87 -22.28 5.35
N GLY A 113 26.04 -22.50 4.05
CA GLY A 113 25.10 -23.26 3.20
C GLY A 113 23.76 -22.56 2.98
N GLY A 114 23.60 -21.31 3.44
CA GLY A 114 22.35 -20.56 3.35
C GLY A 114 22.10 -20.00 1.96
N VAL A 115 20.80 -19.76 1.68
CA VAL A 115 20.36 -19.02 0.50
C VAL A 115 19.59 -17.80 0.98
N THR A 116 20.10 -16.60 0.68
CA THR A 116 19.36 -15.36 0.95
C THR A 116 18.62 -14.96 -0.32
N ASN A 117 17.30 -14.88 -0.23
CA ASN A 117 16.44 -14.42 -1.32
C ASN A 117 15.87 -13.05 -0.96
N PHE A 118 16.24 -12.02 -1.70
CA PHE A 118 15.75 -10.65 -1.51
C PHE A 118 14.36 -10.41 -2.12
N GLY A 119 13.81 -11.41 -2.84
CA GLY A 119 12.60 -11.20 -3.62
C GLY A 119 12.81 -10.20 -4.76
N THR A 120 11.73 -9.55 -5.17
CA THR A 120 11.79 -8.49 -6.19
C THR A 120 11.94 -7.14 -5.50
N ILE A 121 13.09 -6.50 -5.67
CA ILE A 121 13.42 -5.20 -5.11
C ILE A 121 12.88 -4.11 -6.02
N GLY A 122 11.99 -3.25 -5.51
CA GLY A 122 11.51 -2.08 -6.25
C GLY A 122 12.54 -0.97 -6.26
N LEU A 123 12.96 -0.54 -7.45
CA LEU A 123 13.78 0.66 -7.63
C LEU A 123 12.87 1.83 -7.98
N PHE A 124 13.11 2.98 -7.35
CA PHE A 124 12.31 4.18 -7.53
C PHE A 124 12.95 5.12 -8.54
N SER A 125 12.12 5.65 -9.46
CA SER A 125 12.57 6.53 -10.52
C SER A 125 13.07 7.89 -9.99
N GLN A 126 14.05 8.47 -10.68
CA GLN A 126 14.52 9.85 -10.47
C GLN A 126 13.85 10.83 -11.43
N ALA A 127 12.82 10.39 -12.17
CA ALA A 127 12.11 11.27 -13.10
C ALA A 127 11.38 12.39 -12.35
N GLU A 128 11.39 13.58 -12.94
CA GLU A 128 10.66 14.73 -12.40
C GLU A 128 9.13 14.53 -12.49
N PRO A 129 8.36 15.16 -11.57
CA PRO A 129 6.91 15.16 -11.63
C PRO A 129 6.37 15.78 -12.91
N GLU A 130 5.45 15.08 -13.57
CA GLU A 130 4.74 15.56 -14.75
C GLU A 130 3.36 16.08 -14.33
N LEU A 131 3.02 17.33 -14.66
CA LEU A 131 1.70 17.89 -14.41
C LEU A 131 0.68 17.25 -15.36
N VAL A 132 -0.27 16.52 -14.78
CA VAL A 132 -1.39 15.92 -15.53
C VAL A 132 -2.57 16.86 -15.59
N TYR A 133 -2.84 17.55 -14.49
CA TYR A 133 -4.00 18.43 -14.36
C TYR A 133 -3.68 19.64 -13.48
N SER A 134 -3.95 20.85 -13.99
CA SER A 134 -3.87 22.08 -13.19
C SER A 134 -5.20 22.32 -12.48
N LEU A 135 -5.19 22.49 -11.17
CA LEU A 135 -6.39 22.62 -10.35
C LEU A 135 -6.29 23.75 -9.35
N ASP A 136 -7.28 24.63 -9.37
CA ASP A 136 -7.53 25.57 -8.30
C ASP A 136 -8.68 25.06 -7.43
N LYS A 137 -8.40 24.76 -6.16
CA LYS A 137 -9.36 24.47 -5.08
C LYS A 137 -10.61 23.68 -5.52
N ALA A 138 -10.51 22.37 -5.55
CA ALA A 138 -11.64 21.49 -5.80
C ALA A 138 -11.57 20.27 -4.87
N GLU A 139 -12.72 19.68 -4.56
CA GLU A 139 -12.75 18.38 -3.91
C GLU A 139 -12.41 17.31 -4.94
N LEU A 140 -11.48 16.45 -4.56
CA LEU A 140 -10.92 15.46 -5.47
C LEU A 140 -10.92 14.09 -4.79
N VAL A 141 -11.50 13.11 -5.46
CA VAL A 141 -11.54 11.73 -4.99
C VAL A 141 -11.14 10.77 -6.11
N LEU A 142 -10.19 9.91 -5.82
CA LEU A 142 -9.75 8.88 -6.76
C LEU A 142 -10.68 7.67 -6.73
N SER A 143 -10.83 7.02 -7.89
CA SER A 143 -11.52 5.73 -7.95
C SER A 143 -10.71 4.65 -7.22
N PRO A 144 -11.34 3.60 -6.66
CA PRO A 144 -10.66 2.53 -5.93
C PRO A 144 -9.54 1.83 -6.72
N ASN A 145 -9.64 1.75 -8.04
CA ASN A 145 -8.59 1.19 -8.89
C ASN A 145 -7.51 2.20 -9.34
N GLY A 146 -7.64 3.48 -8.96
CA GLY A 146 -6.69 4.53 -9.33
C GLY A 146 -6.74 4.99 -10.79
N GLU A 147 -7.69 4.51 -11.59
CA GLU A 147 -7.76 4.83 -13.03
C GLU A 147 -8.57 6.09 -13.36
N LYS A 148 -9.39 6.56 -12.42
CA LYS A 148 -10.25 7.73 -12.63
C LYS A 148 -10.17 8.69 -11.46
N ILE A 149 -10.26 9.97 -11.76
CA ILE A 149 -10.31 11.06 -10.79
C ILE A 149 -11.66 11.73 -10.91
N ALA A 150 -12.40 11.81 -9.81
CA ALA A 150 -13.60 12.61 -9.70
C ALA A 150 -13.25 13.96 -9.08
N LEU A 151 -13.58 15.03 -9.78
CA LEU A 151 -13.37 16.41 -9.37
C LEU A 151 -14.73 17.08 -9.26
N LEU A 152 -15.05 17.63 -8.11
CA LEU A 152 -16.25 18.41 -7.90
C LEU A 152 -15.89 19.88 -7.67
N LYS A 153 -16.38 20.76 -8.55
CA LYS A 153 -16.23 22.21 -8.43
C LYS A 153 -17.53 22.90 -8.82
N ASN A 154 -18.12 23.68 -7.93
CA ASN A 154 -19.31 24.48 -8.19
C ASN A 154 -20.44 23.69 -8.90
N ASN A 155 -20.82 22.53 -8.39
CA ASN A 155 -21.83 21.64 -8.96
C ASN A 155 -21.44 20.97 -10.32
N LEU A 156 -20.27 21.22 -10.83
CA LEU A 156 -19.73 20.51 -11.99
C LEU A 156 -18.85 19.34 -11.52
N LEU A 157 -19.28 18.13 -11.83
CA LEU A 157 -18.49 16.93 -11.64
C LEU A 157 -17.72 16.65 -12.92
N THR A 158 -16.39 16.66 -12.82
CA THR A 158 -15.50 16.24 -13.91
C THR A 158 -14.87 14.90 -13.54
N ILE A 159 -15.04 13.91 -14.39
CA ILE A 159 -14.38 12.60 -14.28
C ILE A 159 -13.28 12.53 -15.32
N THR A 160 -12.07 12.40 -14.85
CA THR A 160 -10.87 12.27 -15.71
C THR A 160 -10.38 10.83 -15.68
N ASP A 161 -10.22 10.23 -16.84
CA ASP A 161 -9.48 8.97 -16.97
C ASP A 161 -7.99 9.28 -16.97
N VAL A 162 -7.28 8.72 -16.01
CA VAL A 162 -5.87 9.04 -15.76
C VAL A 162 -4.95 8.55 -16.87
N ASN A 163 -5.32 7.43 -17.52
CA ASN A 163 -4.48 6.82 -18.55
C ASN A 163 -4.63 7.52 -19.91
N SER A 164 -5.86 7.87 -20.27
CA SER A 164 -6.17 8.50 -21.57
C SER A 164 -6.21 10.03 -21.51
N GLY A 165 -6.32 10.63 -20.32
CA GLY A 165 -6.54 12.06 -20.15
C GLY A 165 -7.93 12.53 -20.60
N SER A 166 -8.85 11.61 -20.92
CA SER A 166 -10.21 11.95 -21.36
C SER A 166 -11.07 12.40 -20.19
N ASN A 167 -11.89 13.43 -20.43
CA ASN A 167 -12.78 14.01 -19.43
C ASN A 167 -14.25 13.74 -19.78
N GLN A 168 -15.03 13.50 -18.72
CA GLN A 168 -16.48 13.48 -18.76
C GLN A 168 -16.98 14.51 -17.75
N GLU A 169 -17.80 15.45 -18.21
CA GLU A 169 -18.37 16.51 -17.37
C GLU A 169 -19.87 16.28 -17.17
N LEU A 170 -20.33 16.48 -15.94
CA LEU A 170 -21.73 16.30 -15.54
C LEU A 170 -22.12 17.45 -14.61
N GLU A 171 -23.19 18.16 -14.95
CA GLU A 171 -23.77 19.18 -14.10
C GLU A 171 -24.75 18.56 -13.08
N LEU A 172 -24.58 18.89 -11.81
CA LEU A 172 -25.41 18.39 -10.70
C LEU A 172 -26.16 19.59 -10.08
N ASN A 173 -27.46 19.64 -10.27
CA ASN A 173 -28.28 20.74 -9.75
C ASN A 173 -28.62 20.53 -8.26
N ASN A 174 -28.57 21.59 -7.44
CA ASN A 174 -28.92 21.56 -6.01
C ASN A 174 -28.07 20.58 -5.18
N LEU A 175 -26.77 20.60 -5.40
CA LEU A 175 -25.83 19.86 -4.57
C LEU A 175 -25.65 20.60 -3.23
N ASP A 176 -25.61 19.84 -2.13
CA ASP A 176 -25.17 20.36 -0.85
C ASP A 176 -23.67 20.69 -0.91
N THR A 177 -23.27 21.80 -0.32
CA THR A 177 -21.87 22.25 -0.32
C THR A 177 -20.89 21.30 0.38
N GLU A 178 -21.41 20.39 1.20
CA GLU A 178 -20.63 19.37 1.94
C GLU A 178 -20.84 17.94 1.40
N ALA A 179 -21.35 17.80 0.18
CA ALA A 179 -21.66 16.49 -0.39
C ALA A 179 -20.38 15.69 -0.69
N GLU A 180 -20.18 14.60 0.03
CA GLU A 180 -19.05 13.68 -0.16
C GLU A 180 -19.18 12.89 -1.47
N ILE A 181 -18.06 12.73 -2.17
CA ILE A 181 -17.94 11.85 -3.36
C ILE A 181 -17.62 10.44 -2.89
N ASN A 182 -18.47 9.47 -3.20
CA ASN A 182 -18.24 8.08 -2.88
C ASN A 182 -18.26 7.22 -4.14
N TRP A 183 -17.15 6.56 -4.43
CA TRP A 183 -17.05 5.60 -5.52
C TRP A 183 -17.66 4.26 -5.15
N ALA A 184 -18.31 3.63 -6.11
CA ALA A 184 -18.60 2.20 -6.05
C ALA A 184 -17.32 1.39 -6.36
N SER A 185 -17.20 0.18 -5.81
CA SER A 185 -15.98 -0.65 -5.91
C SER A 185 -15.64 -1.06 -7.35
N ASN A 186 -16.62 -1.10 -8.27
CA ASN A 186 -16.40 -1.38 -9.70
C ASN A 186 -15.84 -0.21 -10.51
N ASN A 187 -15.69 0.97 -9.92
CA ASN A 187 -15.22 2.19 -10.58
C ASN A 187 -16.11 2.69 -11.74
N LYS A 188 -17.36 2.23 -11.80
CA LYS A 188 -18.33 2.58 -12.83
C LYS A 188 -19.45 3.48 -12.35
N LYS A 189 -19.58 3.59 -11.03
CA LYS A 189 -20.60 4.40 -10.39
C LYS A 189 -20.01 5.28 -9.31
N ILE A 190 -20.66 6.44 -9.12
CA ILE A 190 -20.33 7.40 -8.09
C ILE A 190 -21.62 7.83 -7.41
N SER A 191 -21.58 8.07 -6.10
CA SER A 191 -22.61 8.82 -5.41
C SER A 191 -22.05 10.14 -4.89
N ILE A 192 -22.85 11.20 -5.01
CA ILE A 192 -22.55 12.53 -4.49
C ILE A 192 -23.82 13.10 -3.87
N GLY A 193 -23.81 13.26 -2.55
CA GLY A 193 -25.02 13.64 -1.83
C GLY A 193 -26.19 12.71 -2.17
N ASN A 194 -27.23 13.25 -2.82
CA ASN A 194 -28.41 12.48 -3.24
C ASN A 194 -28.33 11.91 -4.65
N TYR A 195 -27.22 12.13 -5.35
CA TYR A 195 -27.07 11.70 -6.73
C TYR A 195 -26.39 10.35 -6.84
N ILE A 196 -26.89 9.53 -7.74
CA ILE A 196 -26.26 8.29 -8.21
C ILE A 196 -25.91 8.49 -9.69
N ILE A 197 -24.65 8.34 -10.02
CA ILE A 197 -24.11 8.59 -11.35
C ILE A 197 -23.54 7.28 -11.88
N SER A 198 -24.04 6.81 -13.03
CA SER A 198 -23.48 5.68 -13.75
C SER A 198 -22.63 6.20 -14.92
N LEU A 199 -21.32 5.95 -14.86
CA LEU A 199 -20.37 6.45 -15.85
C LEU A 199 -20.50 5.72 -17.19
N ASP A 200 -20.74 4.41 -17.18
CA ASP A 200 -20.91 3.60 -18.38
C ASP A 200 -22.18 3.98 -19.14
N LYS A 201 -23.27 4.18 -18.40
CA LYS A 201 -24.58 4.52 -18.98
C LYS A 201 -24.75 6.03 -19.21
N LYS A 202 -23.86 6.84 -18.67
CA LYS A 202 -23.94 8.31 -18.66
C LYS A 202 -25.28 8.82 -18.10
N THR A 203 -25.79 8.14 -17.07
CA THR A 203 -27.05 8.50 -16.41
C THR A 203 -26.81 9.08 -15.04
N VAL A 204 -27.63 10.09 -14.70
CA VAL A 204 -27.66 10.73 -13.39
C VAL A 204 -29.06 10.55 -12.82
N SER A 205 -29.18 9.97 -11.65
CA SER A 205 -30.44 9.80 -10.91
C SER A 205 -30.36 10.59 -9.61
N ASN A 206 -31.42 11.30 -9.26
CA ASN A 206 -31.52 11.95 -7.95
C ASN A 206 -32.40 11.10 -7.05
N LEU A 207 -31.77 10.42 -6.08
CA LEU A 207 -32.46 9.46 -5.21
C LEU A 207 -33.52 10.11 -4.35
N ALA A 208 -33.34 11.35 -3.90
CA ALA A 208 -34.34 12.09 -3.11
C ALA A 208 -35.59 12.38 -3.93
N SER A 209 -35.43 12.79 -5.20
CA SER A 209 -36.55 13.02 -6.12
C SER A 209 -37.24 11.73 -6.50
N ASP A 210 -36.48 10.68 -6.82
CA ASP A 210 -37.01 9.38 -7.24
C ASP A 210 -37.81 8.68 -6.11
N THR A 211 -37.35 8.84 -4.87
CA THR A 211 -37.93 8.17 -3.70
C THR A 211 -38.90 9.02 -2.90
N LYS A 212 -38.91 10.34 -3.11
CA LYS A 212 -39.62 11.34 -2.31
C LYS A 212 -39.28 11.26 -0.80
N LYS A 213 -38.02 10.89 -0.51
CA LYS A 213 -37.51 10.75 0.85
C LYS A 213 -36.30 11.67 1.05
N ASN A 214 -36.08 12.05 2.31
CA ASN A 214 -34.83 12.67 2.68
C ASN A 214 -33.72 11.59 2.63
N VAL A 215 -32.60 11.87 1.96
CA VAL A 215 -31.49 10.94 1.77
C VAL A 215 -30.26 11.49 2.46
N SER A 216 -29.65 10.69 3.32
CA SER A 216 -28.37 11.00 3.93
C SER A 216 -27.54 9.73 4.07
N LEU A 217 -26.23 9.86 4.26
CA LEU A 217 -25.28 8.76 4.47
C LEU A 217 -25.43 7.64 3.42
N LEU A 218 -25.34 8.00 2.14
CA LEU A 218 -25.47 7.03 1.05
C LEU A 218 -24.24 6.11 1.01
N ARG A 219 -24.46 4.79 0.96
CA ARG A 219 -23.43 3.76 0.91
C ARG A 219 -23.74 2.71 -0.15
N TRP A 220 -22.72 2.25 -0.86
CA TRP A 220 -22.86 1.16 -1.83
C TRP A 220 -22.88 -0.21 -1.15
N SER A 221 -23.63 -1.16 -1.72
CA SER A 221 -23.44 -2.58 -1.40
C SER A 221 -22.18 -3.12 -2.09
N ASP A 222 -21.61 -4.20 -1.57
CA ASP A 222 -20.41 -4.81 -2.16
C ASP A 222 -20.61 -5.24 -3.62
N ASN A 223 -21.82 -5.68 -3.98
CA ASN A 223 -22.16 -6.08 -5.36
C ASN A 223 -22.70 -4.92 -6.22
N GLU A 224 -22.80 -3.69 -5.65
CA GLU A 224 -23.17 -2.45 -6.31
C GLU A 224 -24.53 -2.44 -7.06
N SER A 225 -25.32 -3.47 -6.83
CA SER A 225 -26.69 -3.54 -7.34
C SER A 225 -27.70 -2.79 -6.46
N MET A 226 -27.27 -2.51 -5.23
CA MET A 226 -28.08 -1.86 -4.21
C MET A 226 -27.32 -0.70 -3.58
N VAL A 227 -28.08 0.26 -3.13
CA VAL A 227 -27.62 1.42 -2.37
C VAL A 227 -28.38 1.47 -1.06
N TYR A 228 -27.64 1.72 -0.01
CA TYR A 228 -28.22 1.96 1.31
C TYR A 228 -28.17 3.45 1.63
N PHE A 229 -29.16 3.95 2.33
CA PHE A 229 -29.19 5.35 2.77
C PHE A 229 -30.03 5.50 4.04
N VAL A 230 -29.78 6.58 4.77
CA VAL A 230 -30.56 6.92 5.95
C VAL A 230 -31.67 7.89 5.58
N SER A 231 -32.89 7.59 6.05
CA SER A 231 -34.03 8.48 5.98
C SER A 231 -34.88 8.32 7.23
N ASN A 232 -35.21 9.44 7.89
CA ASN A 232 -36.02 9.46 9.10
C ASN A 232 -35.57 8.45 10.18
N LYS A 233 -34.27 8.45 10.48
CA LYS A 233 -33.61 7.54 11.46
C LYS A 233 -33.73 6.04 11.14
N LYS A 234 -34.00 5.71 9.90
CA LYS A 234 -34.04 4.34 9.38
C LYS A 234 -33.03 4.15 8.26
N ILE A 235 -32.47 2.96 8.17
CA ILE A 235 -31.64 2.54 7.02
C ILE A 235 -32.57 1.88 6.02
N LEU A 236 -32.55 2.41 4.81
CA LEU A 236 -33.34 1.94 3.68
C LEU A 236 -32.40 1.36 2.62
N ARG A 237 -32.90 0.36 1.92
CA ARG A 237 -32.25 -0.27 0.77
C ARG A 237 -32.96 0.12 -0.51
N TYR A 238 -32.23 0.65 -1.48
CA TYR A 238 -32.71 0.98 -2.80
C TYR A 238 -32.07 0.06 -3.83
N THR A 239 -32.88 -0.56 -4.67
CA THR A 239 -32.45 -1.43 -5.75
C THR A 239 -32.66 -0.68 -7.07
N GLU A 240 -31.57 -0.36 -7.79
CA GLU A 240 -31.63 0.46 -9.01
C GLU A 240 -32.41 -0.21 -10.16
N SER A 241 -32.33 -1.54 -10.29
CA SER A 241 -32.91 -2.27 -11.43
C SER A 241 -34.44 -2.15 -11.53
N ASN A 242 -35.12 -2.09 -10.39
CA ASN A 242 -36.58 -2.01 -10.31
C ASN A 242 -37.08 -0.79 -9.54
N LYS A 243 -36.17 0.11 -9.17
CA LYS A 243 -36.46 1.32 -8.35
C LYS A 243 -37.20 1.01 -7.04
N ASN A 244 -37.01 -0.17 -6.48
CA ASN A 244 -37.67 -0.60 -5.26
C ASN A 244 -36.95 -0.11 -4.01
N ILE A 245 -37.75 0.34 -3.01
CA ILE A 245 -37.23 0.73 -1.70
C ILE A 245 -37.79 -0.27 -0.68
N SER A 246 -36.90 -0.80 0.16
CA SER A 246 -37.27 -1.65 1.29
C SER A 246 -36.61 -1.19 2.58
N GLU A 247 -37.30 -1.34 3.68
CA GLU A 247 -36.73 -1.12 5.01
C GLU A 247 -35.98 -2.36 5.45
N LEU A 248 -34.86 -2.17 6.15
CA LEU A 248 -34.15 -3.27 6.77
C LEU A 248 -34.86 -3.72 8.05
N ALA A 249 -34.90 -5.03 8.30
CA ALA A 249 -35.56 -5.61 9.48
C ALA A 249 -34.97 -5.07 10.80
N LEU A 250 -33.65 -4.78 10.82
CA LEU A 250 -32.94 -4.24 11.97
C LEU A 250 -33.46 -2.84 12.43
N ASN A 251 -34.19 -2.10 11.59
CA ASN A 251 -34.71 -0.77 11.96
C ASN A 251 -35.60 -0.78 13.20
N SER A 252 -36.29 -1.89 13.49
CA SER A 252 -37.05 -2.08 14.72
C SER A 252 -36.21 -2.05 15.99
N GLN A 253 -34.90 -2.34 15.87
CA GLN A 253 -33.96 -2.38 16.99
C GLN A 253 -33.24 -1.03 17.20
N LEU A 254 -33.32 -0.08 16.27
CA LEU A 254 -32.68 1.23 16.38
C LEU A 254 -33.35 2.16 17.40
N ASN A 255 -34.57 1.81 17.91
CA ASN A 255 -35.27 2.55 18.95
C ASN A 255 -35.40 4.06 18.68
N ASN A 256 -35.55 4.46 17.41
CA ASN A 256 -35.62 5.85 16.96
C ASN A 256 -34.40 6.73 17.34
N GLN A 257 -33.22 6.10 17.53
CA GLN A 257 -31.95 6.80 17.77
C GLN A 257 -31.46 7.50 16.50
N ASP A 258 -30.65 8.53 16.68
CA ASP A 258 -30.02 9.21 15.55
C ASP A 258 -28.86 8.37 15.02
N ILE A 259 -28.86 8.07 13.72
CA ILE A 259 -27.79 7.37 13.05
C ILE A 259 -26.72 8.40 12.69
N VAL A 260 -25.53 8.25 13.27
CA VAL A 260 -24.38 9.13 13.05
C VAL A 260 -23.63 8.72 11.80
N ASP A 261 -23.35 7.41 11.66
CA ASP A 261 -22.71 6.82 10.51
C ASP A 261 -22.98 5.30 10.49
N TYR A 262 -22.75 4.64 9.38
CA TYR A 262 -22.82 3.19 9.29
C TYR A 262 -21.92 2.64 8.19
N LEU A 263 -21.56 1.36 8.32
CA LEU A 263 -20.75 0.61 7.37
C LEU A 263 -21.38 -0.76 7.13
N ILE A 264 -21.39 -1.20 5.88
CA ILE A 264 -21.83 -2.54 5.48
C ILE A 264 -20.62 -3.26 4.89
N LYS A 265 -20.37 -4.49 5.37
CA LYS A 265 -19.35 -5.39 4.84
C LYS A 265 -19.95 -6.79 4.73
N GLY A 266 -20.13 -7.27 3.51
CA GLY A 266 -20.86 -8.50 3.26
C GLY A 266 -22.28 -8.45 3.84
N ASP A 267 -22.60 -9.41 4.70
CA ASP A 267 -23.88 -9.48 5.41
C ASP A 267 -23.86 -8.77 6.78
N GLN A 268 -22.73 -8.22 7.18
CA GLN A 268 -22.57 -7.52 8.45
C GLN A 268 -22.83 -6.02 8.30
N ILE A 269 -23.45 -5.47 9.31
CA ILE A 269 -23.67 -4.02 9.43
C ILE A 269 -23.17 -3.50 10.77
N TYR A 270 -22.54 -2.35 10.71
CA TYR A 270 -21.99 -1.60 11.84
C TYR A 270 -22.64 -0.24 11.84
N ILE A 271 -23.29 0.16 12.93
CA ILE A 271 -24.07 1.41 12.98
C ILE A 271 -23.65 2.19 14.22
N ILE A 272 -23.23 3.42 14.04
CA ILE A 272 -23.02 4.37 15.13
C ILE A 272 -24.31 5.10 15.38
N VAL A 273 -24.87 4.93 16.56
CA VAL A 273 -26.06 5.63 16.98
C VAL A 273 -25.77 6.60 18.12
N SER A 274 -26.55 7.67 18.15
CA SER A 274 -26.49 8.67 19.22
C SER A 274 -27.83 8.75 19.95
N SER A 275 -27.75 8.75 21.27
CA SER A 275 -28.94 8.98 22.14
C SER A 275 -28.54 9.94 23.24
N ARG A 276 -29.16 11.12 23.27
CA ARG A 276 -28.82 12.22 24.19
C ARG A 276 -27.30 12.55 24.10
N ASN A 277 -26.52 12.16 25.12
CA ASN A 277 -25.07 12.41 25.18
C ASN A 277 -24.22 11.15 25.07
N THR A 278 -24.82 10.01 24.74
CA THR A 278 -24.09 8.73 24.62
C THR A 278 -24.07 8.27 23.17
N LYS A 279 -22.97 7.71 22.74
CA LYS A 279 -22.84 7.04 21.45
C LYS A 279 -22.64 5.55 21.65
N SER A 280 -23.23 4.76 20.80
CA SER A 280 -23.09 3.31 20.81
C SER A 280 -22.82 2.80 19.40
N LEU A 281 -22.03 1.76 19.32
CA LEU A 281 -21.81 0.98 18.12
C LEU A 281 -22.71 -0.25 18.17
N LEU A 282 -23.59 -0.38 17.19
CA LEU A 282 -24.43 -1.54 16.99
C LEU A 282 -23.81 -2.40 15.91
N ILE A 283 -23.69 -3.70 16.16
CA ILE A 283 -23.02 -4.66 15.25
C ILE A 283 -23.95 -5.86 15.07
N GLY A 284 -24.15 -6.29 13.85
CA GLY A 284 -24.92 -7.49 13.55
C GLY A 284 -25.10 -7.75 12.06
N SER A 285 -25.94 -8.72 11.72
CA SER A 285 -26.31 -8.99 10.33
C SER A 285 -27.38 -8.01 9.83
N ILE A 286 -27.37 -7.70 8.54
CA ILE A 286 -28.38 -6.85 7.89
C ILE A 286 -29.80 -7.35 8.14
N GLU A 287 -30.02 -8.66 8.19
CA GLU A 287 -31.32 -9.30 8.45
C GLU A 287 -31.44 -9.87 9.87
N GLY A 288 -30.45 -9.65 10.73
CA GLY A 288 -30.32 -10.30 12.04
C GLY A 288 -30.50 -9.36 13.23
N GLN A 289 -30.01 -9.83 14.37
CA GLN A 289 -30.02 -9.07 15.62
C GLN A 289 -28.74 -8.25 15.77
N LEU A 290 -28.89 -7.09 16.44
CA LEU A 290 -27.81 -6.16 16.73
C LEU A 290 -27.30 -6.34 18.17
N THR A 291 -25.98 -6.37 18.31
CA THR A 291 -25.28 -6.31 19.60
C THR A 291 -24.79 -4.89 19.82
N SER A 292 -24.97 -4.34 21.01
CA SER A 292 -24.55 -2.98 21.34
C SER A 292 -23.21 -2.96 22.10
N LEU A 293 -22.33 -2.07 21.68
CA LEU A 293 -21.08 -1.73 22.33
C LEU A 293 -21.09 -0.21 22.63
N SER A 294 -20.87 0.16 23.89
CA SER A 294 -20.74 1.58 24.26
C SER A 294 -19.45 2.18 23.72
N LEU A 295 -19.54 3.34 23.11
CA LEU A 295 -18.36 4.09 22.65
C LEU A 295 -17.96 5.14 23.68
N PRO A 296 -16.66 5.42 23.85
CA PRO A 296 -16.21 6.61 24.59
C PRO A 296 -16.78 7.89 24.01
N THR A 297 -16.60 9.01 24.72
CA THR A 297 -17.00 10.31 24.18
C THR A 297 -16.11 10.69 23.01
N GLY A 298 -16.69 10.99 21.84
CA GLY A 298 -15.95 11.33 20.62
C GLY A 298 -16.85 11.52 19.41
N ASN A 299 -16.29 11.97 18.30
CA ASN A 299 -16.95 12.14 17.01
C ASN A 299 -16.51 11.05 16.04
N TYR A 300 -17.24 9.96 16.02
CA TYR A 300 -16.88 8.77 15.27
C TYR A 300 -17.40 8.78 13.86
N LYS A 301 -16.56 8.34 12.92
CA LYS A 301 -16.92 7.97 11.55
C LYS A 301 -16.27 6.62 11.18
N PHE A 302 -16.88 5.89 10.27
CA PHE A 302 -16.24 4.73 9.68
C PHE A 302 -15.25 5.15 8.60
N LYS A 303 -14.10 4.49 8.58
CA LYS A 303 -13.20 4.54 7.44
C LYS A 303 -13.76 3.60 6.34
N THR A 304 -14.10 4.17 5.19
CA THR A 304 -14.73 3.46 4.06
C THR A 304 -13.69 3.00 3.05
N ASP A 305 -12.71 2.21 3.48
CA ASP A 305 -11.71 1.61 2.61
C ASP A 305 -11.86 0.08 2.57
N ASP A 306 -11.03 -0.59 1.76
CA ASP A 306 -10.99 -2.05 1.63
C ASP A 306 -10.32 -2.73 2.84
N SER A 307 -10.36 -2.12 4.02
CA SER A 307 -9.78 -2.71 5.23
C SER A 307 -10.41 -4.07 5.54
N PRO A 308 -9.65 -5.08 5.99
CA PRO A 308 -10.18 -6.40 6.33
C PRO A 308 -11.09 -6.36 7.57
N LYS A 309 -10.85 -5.41 8.46
CA LYS A 309 -11.67 -5.16 9.67
C LYS A 309 -12.27 -3.77 9.62
N PRO A 310 -13.48 -3.57 10.18
CA PRO A 310 -14.06 -2.23 10.30
C PRO A 310 -13.19 -1.34 11.18
N VAL A 311 -12.99 -0.12 10.74
CA VAL A 311 -12.18 0.90 11.43
C VAL A 311 -13.04 2.09 11.75
N LEU A 312 -13.04 2.49 13.02
CA LEU A 312 -13.62 3.75 13.50
C LEU A 312 -12.50 4.79 13.64
N ILE A 313 -12.78 5.98 13.21
CA ILE A 313 -11.93 7.15 13.39
C ILE A 313 -12.70 8.16 14.23
N ASP A 314 -12.05 8.66 15.24
CA ASP A 314 -12.41 9.86 16.00
C ASP A 314 -11.40 10.96 15.66
N GLU A 315 -11.58 12.20 16.13
CA GLU A 315 -10.73 13.34 15.80
C GLU A 315 -9.22 13.07 15.93
N ASN A 316 -8.84 12.24 16.92
CA ASN A 316 -7.43 11.94 17.20
C ASN A 316 -7.12 10.45 17.36
N ASN A 317 -8.12 9.58 17.27
CA ASN A 317 -7.94 8.18 17.60
C ASN A 317 -8.42 7.28 16.45
N ILE A 318 -7.80 6.12 16.36
CA ILE A 318 -8.25 5.04 15.49
C ILE A 318 -8.56 3.81 16.33
N TYR A 319 -9.65 3.17 16.01
CA TYR A 319 -10.10 1.95 16.66
C TYR A 319 -10.40 0.89 15.62
N VAL A 320 -9.92 -0.31 15.84
CA VAL A 320 -10.26 -1.49 15.05
C VAL A 320 -11.35 -2.26 15.78
N ILE A 321 -12.44 -2.58 15.09
CA ILE A 321 -13.48 -3.44 15.62
C ILE A 321 -13.00 -4.88 15.47
N ASP A 322 -12.70 -5.52 16.61
CA ASP A 322 -12.27 -6.91 16.68
C ASP A 322 -13.47 -7.79 17.02
N GLU A 323 -13.84 -8.62 16.07
CA GLU A 323 -14.87 -9.63 16.24
C GLU A 323 -14.21 -10.96 16.57
N PRO A 324 -14.35 -11.46 17.79
CA PRO A 324 -13.77 -12.75 18.16
C PRO A 324 -14.46 -13.88 17.38
N LEU A 325 -13.66 -14.82 16.89
CA LEU A 325 -14.11 -16.02 16.17
C LEU A 325 -14.97 -16.98 16.99
N ALA A 326 -15.08 -16.77 18.31
CA ALA A 326 -15.83 -17.64 19.21
C ALA A 326 -17.29 -17.15 19.35
N LEU A 327 -18.24 -18.05 19.16
CA LEU A 327 -19.70 -17.85 19.17
C LEU A 327 -20.26 -17.13 20.41
N PHE A 328 -19.50 -17.01 21.50
CA PHE A 328 -19.95 -16.40 22.77
C PHE A 328 -19.14 -15.18 23.21
N SER A 329 -18.20 -14.72 22.40
CA SER A 329 -17.40 -13.55 22.73
C SER A 329 -18.01 -12.30 22.14
N LYS A 330 -18.08 -11.21 22.94
CA LYS A 330 -18.58 -9.93 22.48
C LYS A 330 -17.54 -9.21 21.61
N PRO A 331 -17.97 -8.47 20.58
CA PRO A 331 -17.09 -7.58 19.82
C PRO A 331 -16.35 -6.63 20.75
N ARG A 332 -15.10 -6.33 20.42
CA ARG A 332 -14.27 -5.41 21.19
C ARG A 332 -13.80 -4.27 20.32
N LEU A 333 -13.67 -3.11 20.93
CA LEU A 333 -13.05 -1.93 20.33
C LEU A 333 -11.58 -1.91 20.77
N LEU A 334 -10.66 -2.13 19.83
CA LEU A 334 -9.24 -2.06 20.08
C LEU A 334 -8.75 -0.66 19.70
N GLU A 335 -8.34 0.10 20.70
CA GLU A 335 -7.68 1.37 20.45
C GLU A 335 -6.27 1.10 19.92
N VAL A 336 -6.00 1.54 18.68
CA VAL A 336 -4.72 1.31 18.00
C VAL A 336 -3.78 2.48 18.24
N SER A 337 -4.28 3.71 18.27
CA SER A 337 -3.46 4.90 18.45
C SER A 337 -4.26 6.06 19.01
N THR A 338 -3.62 6.83 19.87
CA THR A 338 -3.99 8.20 20.22
C THR A 338 -3.17 9.16 19.33
N HIS A 339 -3.73 10.17 18.72
CA HIS A 339 -3.08 11.10 17.78
C HIS A 339 -2.93 10.55 16.33
N PHE A 340 -3.84 9.69 15.93
CA PHE A 340 -3.91 9.16 14.57
C PHE A 340 -4.32 10.25 13.56
N LYS A 341 -3.72 10.21 12.35
CA LYS A 341 -4.17 11.02 11.22
C LYS A 341 -4.59 10.18 10.02
N LEU A 342 -3.79 9.19 9.65
CA LEU A 342 -3.92 8.45 8.41
C LEU A 342 -3.53 7.00 8.60
N GLY A 343 -4.15 6.08 7.88
CA GLY A 343 -3.76 4.68 7.93
C GLY A 343 -4.23 3.88 6.72
N HIS A 344 -3.44 2.91 6.34
CA HIS A 344 -3.75 1.96 5.29
C HIS A 344 -3.49 0.53 5.72
N TRP A 345 -4.40 -0.35 5.33
CA TRP A 345 -4.26 -1.79 5.54
C TRP A 345 -3.42 -2.43 4.45
N GLN A 346 -2.53 -3.32 4.86
CA GLN A 346 -1.75 -4.17 3.99
C GLN A 346 -1.51 -5.50 4.69
N ASP A 347 -1.85 -6.63 4.05
CA ASP A 347 -1.61 -7.99 4.55
C ASP A 347 -2.05 -8.19 6.02
N ASN A 348 -3.26 -7.76 6.37
CA ASN A 348 -3.80 -7.78 7.74
C ASN A 348 -3.02 -6.93 8.77
N SER A 349 -2.15 -6.05 8.33
CA SER A 349 -1.45 -5.06 9.16
C SER A 349 -1.92 -3.66 8.80
N LEU A 350 -2.08 -2.81 9.79
CA LEU A 350 -2.41 -1.40 9.60
C LEU A 350 -1.13 -0.58 9.70
N THR A 351 -0.76 0.10 8.62
CA THR A 351 0.29 1.11 8.64
C THR A 351 -0.34 2.48 8.79
N TYR A 352 0.14 3.28 9.72
CA TYR A 352 -0.47 4.58 10.04
C TYR A 352 0.56 5.62 10.45
N ALA A 353 0.14 6.88 10.37
CA ALA A 353 0.92 8.02 10.80
C ALA A 353 0.36 8.59 12.11
N SER A 354 1.25 8.86 13.05
CA SER A 354 0.97 9.56 14.30
C SER A 354 1.93 10.73 14.44
N GLY A 355 1.49 11.92 14.03
CA GLY A 355 2.33 13.11 13.99
C GLY A 355 3.55 12.96 13.08
N LEU A 356 4.73 12.85 13.68
CA LEU A 356 6.01 12.64 12.97
C LEU A 356 6.35 11.17 12.76
N GLU A 357 5.58 10.25 13.33
CA GLU A 357 5.91 8.84 13.41
C GLU A 357 5.13 8.04 12.38
N LEU A 358 5.84 7.15 11.68
CA LEU A 358 5.27 6.09 10.88
C LEU A 358 5.27 4.81 11.73
N ARG A 359 4.10 4.21 11.91
CA ARG A 359 3.88 3.06 12.76
C ARG A 359 3.16 1.95 12.03
N ARG A 360 3.27 0.73 12.53
CA ARG A 360 2.53 -0.44 12.06
C ARG A 360 1.89 -1.16 13.23
N TRP A 361 0.63 -1.51 13.07
CA TRP A 361 -0.10 -2.42 13.92
C TRP A 361 -0.31 -3.73 13.16
N ASP A 362 0.19 -4.84 13.72
CA ASP A 362 0.15 -6.13 13.06
C ASP A 362 -1.14 -6.93 13.34
N LYS A 363 -1.25 -8.09 12.73
CA LYS A 363 -2.40 -8.99 12.91
C LYS A 363 -2.50 -9.58 14.32
N GLU A 364 -1.41 -9.61 15.08
CA GLU A 364 -1.35 -10.06 16.48
C GLU A 364 -1.74 -8.96 17.46
N GLY A 365 -1.96 -7.72 16.99
CA GLY A 365 -2.29 -6.55 17.81
C GLY A 365 -1.06 -5.87 18.44
N GLN A 366 0.13 -6.14 17.90
CA GLN A 366 1.37 -5.50 18.34
C GLN A 366 1.64 -4.23 17.53
N GLU A 367 2.07 -3.19 18.22
CA GLU A 367 2.41 -1.90 17.62
C GLU A 367 3.93 -1.75 17.48
N TYR A 368 4.37 -1.34 16.29
CA TYR A 368 5.77 -1.12 15.96
C TYR A 368 5.99 0.28 15.42
N LEU A 369 7.01 0.96 15.96
CA LEU A 369 7.55 2.18 15.36
C LEU A 369 8.42 1.78 14.16
N LEU A 370 8.03 2.20 12.95
CA LEU A 370 8.84 1.97 11.75
C LEU A 370 9.94 3.02 11.60
N THR A 371 9.57 4.30 11.72
CA THR A 371 10.52 5.43 11.66
C THR A 371 9.90 6.73 12.13
N ARG A 372 10.74 7.77 12.31
CA ARG A 372 10.34 9.15 12.54
C ARG A 372 10.83 10.04 11.42
N PHE A 373 9.97 10.95 11.00
CA PHE A 373 10.30 11.98 10.00
C PHE A 373 10.62 13.31 10.72
N GLY A 374 11.34 14.19 10.03
CA GLY A 374 11.65 15.53 10.57
C GLY A 374 10.47 16.50 10.52
N SER A 375 9.38 16.14 9.80
CA SER A 375 8.16 16.93 9.64
C SER A 375 6.93 16.03 9.74
N ALA A 376 5.75 16.63 9.97
CA ALA A 376 4.51 15.89 10.08
C ALA A 376 4.19 15.13 8.78
N ILE A 377 3.59 13.95 8.93
CA ILE A 377 3.11 13.15 7.80
C ILE A 377 1.72 13.66 7.45
N ASN A 378 1.53 14.14 6.22
CA ASN A 378 0.24 14.62 5.71
C ASN A 378 -0.57 13.51 5.07
N GLU A 379 0.11 12.65 4.28
CA GLU A 379 -0.48 11.53 3.57
C GLU A 379 0.48 10.35 3.57
N LEU A 380 -0.06 9.14 3.46
CA LEU A 380 0.73 7.92 3.29
C LEU A 380 0.02 6.93 2.37
N TRP A 381 0.80 6.12 1.65
CA TRP A 381 0.28 5.07 0.80
C TRP A 381 1.23 3.89 0.70
N PRO A 382 0.83 2.66 1.06
CA PRO A 382 1.68 1.49 0.93
C PRO A 382 1.85 1.08 -0.54
N VAL A 383 3.07 0.68 -0.92
CA VAL A 383 3.39 0.11 -2.23
C VAL A 383 3.52 -1.41 -2.08
N ASN A 384 2.42 -2.11 -2.29
CA ASN A 384 2.24 -3.50 -1.88
C ASN A 384 3.32 -4.48 -2.38
N LYS A 385 3.79 -4.33 -3.62
CA LYS A 385 4.79 -5.25 -4.19
C LYS A 385 6.24 -4.91 -3.83
N ARG A 386 6.51 -3.75 -3.21
CA ARG A 386 7.86 -3.23 -3.02
C ARG A 386 8.29 -3.11 -1.57
N ASN A 387 7.47 -3.62 -0.63
CA ASN A 387 7.69 -3.48 0.81
C ASN A 387 8.07 -2.05 1.23
N SER A 388 7.37 -1.09 0.65
CA SER A 388 7.66 0.34 0.78
C SER A 388 6.40 1.13 1.05
N ILE A 389 6.56 2.33 1.60
CA ILE A 389 5.45 3.22 1.94
C ILE A 389 5.80 4.60 1.38
N ILE A 390 4.93 5.14 0.54
CA ILE A 390 4.99 6.54 0.13
C ILE A 390 4.52 7.40 1.29
N VAL A 391 5.24 8.43 1.60
CA VAL A 391 4.96 9.37 2.68
C VAL A 391 5.02 10.78 2.12
N ALA A 392 3.94 11.54 2.26
CA ALA A 392 3.92 12.95 1.97
C ALA A 392 4.12 13.76 3.24
N THR A 393 5.07 14.68 3.20
CA THR A 393 5.29 15.70 4.23
C THR A 393 4.80 17.06 3.71
N PRO A 394 4.81 18.14 4.50
CA PRO A 394 4.49 19.48 4.00
C PRO A 394 5.37 19.93 2.83
N ASP A 395 6.61 19.43 2.74
CA ASP A 395 7.63 19.94 1.83
C ASP A 395 7.95 19.00 0.66
N ASP A 396 7.71 17.69 0.81
CA ASP A 396 8.16 16.71 -0.16
C ASP A 396 7.37 15.39 -0.10
N ILE A 397 7.55 14.59 -1.13
CA ILE A 397 7.13 13.21 -1.22
C ILE A 397 8.34 12.31 -1.03
N ARG A 398 8.25 11.38 -0.10
CA ARG A 398 9.30 10.40 0.21
C ARG A 398 8.78 8.98 0.04
N VAL A 399 9.69 8.07 -0.20
CA VAL A 399 9.44 6.64 -0.05
C VAL A 399 10.24 6.12 1.13
N TYR A 400 9.58 5.49 2.06
CA TYR A 400 10.19 4.70 3.11
C TYR A 400 10.31 3.26 2.62
N VAL A 401 11.55 2.77 2.54
CA VAL A 401 11.86 1.40 2.16
C VAL A 401 12.09 0.59 3.43
N ASN A 402 11.25 -0.42 3.64
CA ASN A 402 11.35 -1.30 4.80
C ASN A 402 12.34 -2.44 4.47
N GLY A 403 13.32 -2.66 5.34
CA GLY A 403 14.36 -3.67 5.18
C GLY A 403 15.12 -3.88 6.48
N SER A 404 16.21 -4.61 6.45
CA SER A 404 17.09 -4.79 7.63
C SER A 404 17.73 -3.48 8.10
N GLN A 405 17.92 -2.54 7.18
CA GLN A 405 18.30 -1.17 7.44
C GLN A 405 17.34 -0.24 6.70
N PRO A 406 16.20 0.13 7.33
CA PRO A 406 15.21 0.96 6.68
C PRO A 406 15.75 2.37 6.40
N PHE A 407 15.37 2.93 5.25
CA PHE A 407 15.78 4.25 4.83
C PHE A 407 14.65 4.97 4.08
N ALA A 408 14.77 6.29 3.95
CA ALA A 408 13.82 7.08 3.19
C ALA A 408 14.55 7.81 2.04
N ILE A 409 13.90 7.84 0.88
CA ILE A 409 14.34 8.55 -0.32
C ILE A 409 13.35 9.66 -0.62
N THR A 410 13.81 10.88 -0.89
CA THR A 410 12.96 11.95 -1.43
C THR A 410 12.74 11.70 -2.91
N LEU A 411 11.47 11.49 -3.32
CA LEU A 411 11.10 11.29 -4.72
C LEU A 411 10.91 12.62 -5.44
N ALA A 412 10.22 13.57 -4.80
CA ALA A 412 9.95 14.88 -5.39
C ALA A 412 9.64 15.96 -4.35
N PRO A 413 10.01 17.23 -4.57
CA PRO A 413 9.70 18.33 -3.67
C PRO A 413 8.29 18.92 -3.92
N ILE A 414 7.27 18.05 -3.89
CA ILE A 414 5.86 18.45 -4.00
C ILE A 414 5.38 18.87 -2.62
N LYS A 415 4.88 20.10 -2.52
CA LYS A 415 4.41 20.72 -1.27
C LYS A 415 2.89 20.66 -1.13
N ASN A 416 2.41 20.93 0.10
CA ASN A 416 0.98 21.05 0.39
C ASN A 416 0.15 19.86 -0.12
N THR A 417 0.72 18.66 -0.05
CA THR A 417 0.11 17.44 -0.56
C THR A 417 -1.19 17.13 0.19
N LYS A 418 -2.26 16.89 -0.56
CA LYS A 418 -3.60 16.57 -0.07
C LYS A 418 -4.07 15.18 -0.46
N LEU A 419 -3.45 14.60 -1.48
CA LEU A 419 -3.78 13.26 -1.96
C LEU A 419 -2.54 12.60 -2.51
N VAL A 420 -2.34 11.34 -2.13
CA VAL A 420 -1.31 10.46 -2.68
C VAL A 420 -1.96 9.15 -3.04
N VAL A 421 -1.77 8.68 -4.26
CA VAL A 421 -2.32 7.40 -4.71
C VAL A 421 -1.34 6.69 -5.64
N VAL A 422 -1.13 5.42 -5.38
CA VAL A 422 -0.33 4.53 -6.24
C VAL A 422 -1.26 3.78 -7.19
N SER A 423 -0.90 3.75 -8.48
CA SER A 423 -1.63 2.97 -9.48
C SER A 423 -1.65 1.48 -9.13
N LYS A 424 -2.66 0.75 -9.59
CA LYS A 424 -2.85 -0.68 -9.30
C LYS A 424 -1.67 -1.56 -9.73
N ASP A 425 -0.95 -1.16 -10.77
CA ASP A 425 0.25 -1.84 -11.24
C ASP A 425 1.53 -1.49 -10.45
N ASN A 426 1.43 -0.57 -9.49
CA ASN A 426 2.53 -0.02 -8.67
C ASN A 426 3.65 0.68 -9.49
N LYS A 427 3.34 1.20 -10.67
CA LYS A 427 4.32 1.88 -11.52
C LYS A 427 4.22 3.39 -11.52
N THR A 428 3.08 3.90 -11.08
CA THR A 428 2.79 5.34 -11.14
C THR A 428 2.26 5.84 -9.81
N LEU A 429 2.77 6.96 -9.39
CA LEU A 429 2.27 7.71 -8.24
C LEU A 429 1.56 8.97 -8.75
N TYR A 430 0.36 9.20 -8.27
CA TYR A 430 -0.39 10.45 -8.47
C TYR A 430 -0.40 11.23 -7.18
N VAL A 431 -0.05 12.49 -7.27
CA VAL A 431 0.04 13.40 -6.12
C VAL A 431 -0.70 14.69 -6.44
N TYR A 432 -1.64 15.07 -5.60
CA TYR A 432 -2.24 16.39 -5.63
C TYR A 432 -1.49 17.30 -4.66
N GLY A 433 -0.88 18.37 -5.18
CA GLY A 433 -0.06 19.29 -4.40
C GLY A 433 0.50 20.43 -5.27
N ASP A 434 1.52 21.09 -4.74
CA ASP A 434 2.19 22.22 -5.38
C ASP A 434 3.61 21.84 -5.81
N TYR A 435 3.90 22.00 -7.10
CA TYR A 435 5.22 21.77 -7.66
C TYR A 435 5.51 22.80 -8.77
N ASP A 436 6.71 23.38 -8.76
CA ASP A 436 7.18 24.38 -9.75
C ASP A 436 6.18 25.54 -9.97
N GLY A 437 5.63 26.08 -8.87
CA GLY A 437 4.67 27.18 -8.88
C GLY A 437 3.27 26.83 -9.43
N LYS A 438 2.99 25.57 -9.67
CA LYS A 438 1.68 25.08 -10.14
C LYS A 438 1.02 24.22 -9.09
N THR A 439 -0.28 24.42 -8.91
CA THR A 439 -1.13 23.52 -8.09
C THR A 439 -1.87 22.55 -9.02
N GLY A 440 -1.83 21.26 -8.72
CA GLY A 440 -2.50 20.27 -9.55
C GLY A 440 -2.18 18.84 -9.20
N ILE A 441 -2.58 17.94 -10.11
CA ILE A 441 -2.25 16.53 -10.04
C ILE A 441 -0.97 16.29 -10.83
N PHE A 442 0.02 15.76 -10.13
CA PHE A 442 1.29 15.38 -10.71
C PHE A 442 1.40 13.86 -10.78
N LYS A 443 2.02 13.39 -11.84
CA LYS A 443 2.34 11.99 -12.08
C LYS A 443 3.83 11.79 -11.91
N LEU A 444 4.22 10.77 -11.12
CA LEU A 444 5.60 10.33 -10.95
C LEU A 444 5.69 8.85 -11.36
N ALA A 445 6.75 8.49 -12.06
CA ALA A 445 7.09 7.08 -12.26
C ALA A 445 7.68 6.52 -10.95
N LEU A 446 7.21 5.35 -10.55
CA LEU A 446 7.73 4.61 -9.39
C LEU A 446 8.78 3.59 -9.81
#